data_30a6dc99c9958eef0444205b56a0ec30
#
_entry.id   30a6dc99c9958eef0444205b56a0ec30
#
_cell.length_a   1.000
_cell.length_b   1.000
_cell.length_c   1.000
_cell.angle_alpha   90.00
_cell.angle_beta   90.00
_cell.angle_gamma   90.00
#
_symmetry.space_group_name_H-M   'P 1'
#
loop_
_entity.id
_entity.type
_entity.pdbx_description
1 polymer ?
#
loop_
_entity_poly.entity_id
_entity_poly.type
_entity_poly.pdbx_seq_one_letter_code
_entity_poly.pdbx_strand_id
1 'polypeptide(L)'
;ILICSITLRYPHEFILTQLAAGLVAIFSLRELSQRSQLFRTALLVILTYAAIYFAFELISENDLSKLNVSMYIYFIINGVLLLFAYPLLFLLEKTFGFTSNVTLVELSNINNDLLRRMSETVPGTFQHSMQVANLAAEAAIRIGAKSQLVRTGALYHDIGKMENPAFFTENQSGVNPHKNLSYEQSAQVVISHVTDGLKLADKH
;
A
#
# COMPACT_ATOMS: atom_id res chain seq x y z
N ILE A 1 -26.90 4.53 -3.44
CA ILE A 1 -27.61 5.06 -2.26
C ILE A 1 -29.01 5.52 -2.67
N LEU A 2 -29.17 6.51 -3.58
CA LEU A 2 -30.48 7.09 -3.96
C LEU A 2 -31.46 6.07 -4.52
N ILE A 3 -31.03 5.17 -5.42
CA ILE A 3 -31.89 4.12 -6.00
C ILE A 3 -32.39 3.17 -4.90
N CYS A 4 -31.51 2.74 -3.99
CA CYS A 4 -31.89 1.85 -2.90
C CYS A 4 -32.84 2.54 -1.89
N SER A 5 -32.73 3.85 -1.68
CA SER A 5 -33.57 4.57 -0.73
C SER A 5 -35.05 4.65 -1.16
N ILE A 6 -35.34 4.57 -2.48
CA ILE A 6 -36.72 4.62 -3.01
C ILE A 6 -37.56 3.44 -2.53
N THR A 7 -36.94 2.30 -2.26
CA THR A 7 -37.62 1.05 -1.86
C THR A 7 -37.75 0.89 -0.34
N LEU A 8 -37.17 1.80 0.44
CA LEU A 8 -37.12 1.70 1.89
C LEU A 8 -38.25 2.49 2.59
N ARG A 9 -38.68 1.98 3.72
CA ARG A 9 -39.75 2.61 4.54
C ARG A 9 -39.33 3.96 5.15
N TYR A 10 -37.99 4.11 5.44
CA TYR A 10 -37.40 5.33 6.02
C TYR A 10 -36.19 5.80 5.18
N PRO A 11 -36.44 6.40 4.01
CA PRO A 11 -35.39 6.75 3.08
C PRO A 11 -34.41 7.80 3.61
N HIS A 12 -34.85 8.74 4.44
CA HIS A 12 -34.02 9.83 4.99
C HIS A 12 -32.98 9.29 5.97
N GLU A 13 -33.38 8.40 6.87
CA GLU A 13 -32.49 7.77 7.85
C GLU A 13 -31.40 6.96 7.14
N PHE A 14 -31.80 6.18 6.14
CA PHE A 14 -30.86 5.41 5.33
C PHE A 14 -29.87 6.32 4.59
N ILE A 15 -30.33 7.39 3.93
CA ILE A 15 -29.48 8.31 3.18
C ILE A 15 -28.46 8.97 4.11
N LEU A 16 -28.90 9.52 5.25
CA LEU A 16 -28.03 10.19 6.20
C LEU A 16 -26.98 9.24 6.79
N THR A 17 -27.42 8.04 7.16
CA THR A 17 -26.52 7.02 7.71
C THR A 17 -25.46 6.59 6.69
N GLN A 18 -25.85 6.36 5.43
CA GLN A 18 -24.93 5.98 4.36
C GLN A 18 -23.96 7.10 3.97
N LEU A 19 -24.43 8.35 3.93
CA LEU A 19 -23.57 9.51 3.63
C LEU A 19 -22.52 9.70 4.73
N ALA A 20 -22.93 9.65 5.99
CA ALA A 20 -21.99 9.83 7.10
C ALA A 20 -20.95 8.70 7.16
N ALA A 21 -21.39 7.44 7.06
CA ALA A 21 -20.48 6.30 7.03
C ALA A 21 -19.54 6.33 5.81
N GLY A 22 -20.04 6.74 4.64
CA GLY A 22 -19.25 6.93 3.43
C GLY A 22 -18.19 8.03 3.58
N LEU A 23 -18.54 9.17 4.18
CA LEU A 23 -17.59 10.23 4.47
C LEU A 23 -16.49 9.77 5.44
N VAL A 24 -16.87 9.09 6.53
CA VAL A 24 -15.89 8.53 7.48
C VAL A 24 -14.96 7.53 6.80
N ALA A 25 -15.48 6.66 5.94
CA ALA A 25 -14.66 5.73 5.16
C ALA A 25 -13.69 6.46 4.23
N ILE A 26 -14.15 7.46 3.46
CA ILE A 26 -13.31 8.23 2.54
C ILE A 26 -12.20 8.97 3.30
N PHE A 27 -12.53 9.66 4.40
CA PHE A 27 -11.52 10.36 5.20
C PHE A 27 -10.52 9.41 5.86
N SER A 28 -10.99 8.26 6.36
CA SER A 28 -10.12 7.25 6.99
C SER A 28 -9.18 6.57 6.00
N LEU A 29 -9.58 6.42 4.73
CA LEU A 29 -8.81 5.76 3.68
C LEU A 29 -8.01 6.73 2.79
N ARG A 30 -8.10 8.04 3.03
CA ARG A 30 -7.47 9.06 2.19
C ARG A 30 -5.96 8.85 2.04
N GLU A 31 -5.28 8.39 3.08
CA GLU A 31 -3.85 8.13 3.11
C GLU A 31 -3.60 6.66 3.49
N LEU A 32 -4.17 5.75 2.70
CA LEU A 32 -4.00 4.33 2.94
C LEU A 32 -2.53 3.93 2.70
N SER A 33 -1.78 3.77 3.78
CA SER A 33 -0.37 3.39 3.78
C SER A 33 -0.07 2.08 4.50
N GLN A 34 -1.02 1.58 5.30
CA GLN A 34 -0.86 0.35 6.07
C GLN A 34 -2.14 -0.49 6.05
N ARG A 35 -1.98 -1.82 6.01
CA ARG A 35 -3.11 -2.77 6.07
C ARG A 35 -3.95 -2.61 7.34
N SER A 36 -3.32 -2.26 8.46
CA SER A 36 -4.00 -2.03 9.74
C SER A 36 -5.04 -0.90 9.69
N GLN A 37 -4.89 0.06 8.78
CA GLN A 37 -5.85 1.14 8.58
C GLN A 37 -7.22 0.64 8.12
N LEU A 38 -7.29 -0.46 7.37
CA LEU A 38 -8.56 -1.06 6.95
C LEU A 38 -9.37 -1.56 8.16
N PHE A 39 -8.71 -2.20 9.13
CA PHE A 39 -9.38 -2.63 10.37
C PHE A 39 -9.92 -1.45 11.17
N ARG A 40 -9.11 -0.40 11.30
CA ARG A 40 -9.52 0.84 11.95
C ARG A 40 -10.70 1.49 11.21
N THR A 41 -10.65 1.55 9.88
CA THR A 41 -11.74 2.10 9.07
C THR A 41 -13.02 1.29 9.23
N ALA A 42 -12.95 -0.05 9.18
CA ALA A 42 -14.11 -0.90 9.38
C ALA A 42 -14.74 -0.66 10.75
N LEU A 43 -13.94 -0.56 11.81
CA LEU A 43 -14.42 -0.24 13.16
C LEU A 43 -15.09 1.14 13.21
N LEU A 44 -14.48 2.18 12.64
CA LEU A 44 -15.04 3.52 12.59
C LEU A 44 -16.38 3.56 11.82
N VAL A 45 -16.49 2.83 10.72
CA VAL A 45 -17.73 2.72 9.94
C VAL A 45 -18.82 2.03 10.77
N ILE A 46 -18.53 0.91 11.45
CA ILE A 46 -19.49 0.23 12.34
C ILE A 46 -19.97 1.20 13.43
N LEU A 47 -19.05 1.90 14.09
CA LEU A 47 -19.39 2.86 15.15
C LEU A 47 -20.24 4.02 14.63
N THR A 48 -19.97 4.50 13.41
CA THR A 48 -20.73 5.57 12.77
C THR A 48 -22.16 5.10 12.47
N TYR A 49 -22.32 3.90 11.90
CA TYR A 49 -23.63 3.29 11.69
C TYR A 49 -24.41 3.18 13.01
N ALA A 50 -23.76 2.61 14.03
CA ALA A 50 -24.39 2.40 15.33
C ALA A 50 -24.81 3.71 16.01
N ALA A 51 -23.94 4.73 15.97
CA ALA A 51 -24.22 6.02 16.61
C ALA A 51 -25.39 6.77 15.94
N ILE A 52 -25.41 6.81 14.60
CA ILE A 52 -26.46 7.50 13.86
C ILE A 52 -27.78 6.76 14.00
N TYR A 53 -27.77 5.45 13.88
CA TYR A 53 -28.99 4.64 14.05
C TYR A 53 -29.56 4.77 15.46
N PHE A 54 -28.69 4.73 16.49
CA PHE A 54 -29.08 4.96 17.87
C PHE A 54 -29.73 6.33 18.08
N ALA A 55 -29.18 7.39 17.47
CA ALA A 55 -29.74 8.73 17.52
C ALA A 55 -31.14 8.77 16.89
N PHE A 56 -31.36 8.09 15.77
CA PHE A 56 -32.70 8.00 15.15
C PHE A 56 -33.68 7.21 16.02
N GLU A 57 -33.27 6.10 16.61
CA GLU A 57 -34.13 5.32 17.54
C GLU A 57 -34.54 6.15 18.74
N LEU A 58 -33.63 6.93 19.34
CA LEU A 58 -33.95 7.83 20.44
C LEU A 58 -34.98 8.91 20.08
N ILE A 59 -34.91 9.45 18.86
CA ILE A 59 -35.85 10.48 18.39
C ILE A 59 -37.21 9.86 18.07
N SER A 60 -37.27 8.64 17.52
CA SER A 60 -38.51 8.00 17.07
C SER A 60 -39.30 7.33 18.19
N GLU A 61 -38.63 6.59 19.07
CA GLU A 61 -39.30 5.68 20.01
C GLU A 61 -39.37 6.23 21.44
N ASN A 62 -38.53 7.20 21.82
CA ASN A 62 -38.44 7.76 23.17
C ASN A 62 -38.32 6.71 24.31
N ASP A 63 -38.01 5.45 23.99
CA ASP A 63 -37.98 4.31 24.91
C ASP A 63 -36.79 3.38 24.56
N LEU A 64 -35.79 3.37 25.44
CA LEU A 64 -34.58 2.56 25.27
C LEU A 64 -34.83 1.05 25.30
N SER A 65 -35.99 0.61 25.82
CA SER A 65 -36.34 -0.82 25.90
C SER A 65 -36.72 -1.43 24.55
N LYS A 66 -36.98 -0.60 23.55
CA LYS A 66 -37.41 -1.03 22.20
C LYS A 66 -36.30 -1.03 21.16
N LEU A 67 -35.04 -0.91 21.57
CA LEU A 67 -33.90 -0.91 20.68
C LEU A 67 -33.85 -2.19 19.80
N ASN A 68 -33.74 -2.00 18.51
CA ASN A 68 -33.68 -3.12 17.57
C ASN A 68 -32.23 -3.68 17.46
N VAL A 69 -31.89 -4.60 18.35
CA VAL A 69 -30.55 -5.24 18.40
C VAL A 69 -30.18 -5.89 17.09
N SER A 70 -31.11 -6.37 16.28
CA SER A 70 -30.83 -7.03 15.00
C SER A 70 -30.15 -6.08 14.02
N MET A 71 -30.44 -4.78 14.02
CA MET A 71 -29.79 -3.80 13.14
C MET A 71 -28.31 -3.64 13.48
N TYR A 72 -27.92 -3.67 14.74
CA TYR A 72 -26.52 -3.60 15.15
C TYR A 72 -25.72 -4.82 14.70
N ILE A 73 -26.36 -6.01 14.66
CA ILE A 73 -25.74 -7.22 14.09
C ILE A 73 -25.45 -7.02 12.60
N TYR A 74 -26.39 -6.42 11.84
CA TYR A 74 -26.15 -6.11 10.42
C TYR A 74 -25.02 -5.10 10.22
N PHE A 75 -24.85 -4.12 11.12
CA PHE A 75 -23.70 -3.20 11.05
C PHE A 75 -22.36 -3.91 11.26
N ILE A 76 -22.32 -4.87 12.19
CA ILE A 76 -21.13 -5.71 12.42
C ILE A 76 -20.83 -6.56 11.17
N ILE A 77 -21.84 -7.22 10.61
CA ILE A 77 -21.69 -8.01 9.37
C ILE A 77 -21.16 -7.12 8.24
N ASN A 78 -21.70 -5.91 8.07
CA ASN A 78 -21.24 -4.96 7.05
C ASN A 78 -19.78 -4.56 7.26
N GLY A 79 -19.35 -4.33 8.50
CA GLY A 79 -17.95 -4.08 8.84
C GLY A 79 -17.03 -5.25 8.53
N VAL A 80 -17.48 -6.49 8.81
CA VAL A 80 -16.73 -7.70 8.41
C VAL A 80 -16.62 -7.81 6.89
N LEU A 81 -17.70 -7.54 6.16
CA LEU A 81 -17.68 -7.53 4.69
C LEU A 81 -16.73 -6.45 4.14
N LEU A 82 -16.62 -5.30 4.82
CA LEU A 82 -15.66 -4.25 4.42
C LEU A 82 -14.20 -4.73 4.49
N LEU A 83 -13.87 -5.65 5.40
CA LEU A 83 -12.53 -6.23 5.48
C LEU A 83 -12.18 -7.09 4.25
N PHE A 84 -13.17 -7.62 3.55
CA PHE A 84 -12.96 -8.33 2.28
C PHE A 84 -12.54 -7.40 1.13
N ALA A 85 -12.62 -6.09 1.31
CA ALA A 85 -12.12 -5.14 0.32
C ALA A 85 -10.61 -5.33 0.07
N TYR A 86 -9.85 -5.76 1.08
CA TYR A 86 -8.40 -5.99 0.93
C TYR A 86 -8.05 -7.18 0.00
N PRO A 87 -8.52 -8.41 0.24
CA PRO A 87 -8.27 -9.49 -0.69
C PRO A 87 -8.89 -9.24 -2.08
N LEU A 88 -9.99 -8.48 -2.15
CA LEU A 88 -10.56 -8.05 -3.42
C LEU A 88 -9.62 -7.09 -4.17
N LEU A 89 -9.01 -6.14 -3.47
CA LEU A 89 -8.01 -5.23 -4.06
C LEU A 89 -6.84 -6.02 -4.66
N PHE A 90 -6.29 -6.98 -3.91
CA PHE A 90 -5.23 -7.86 -4.40
C PHE A 90 -5.65 -8.65 -5.66
N LEU A 91 -6.87 -9.18 -5.67
CA LEU A 91 -7.41 -9.89 -6.84
C LEU A 91 -7.52 -8.98 -8.05
N LEU A 92 -7.98 -7.74 -7.85
CA LEU A 92 -8.11 -6.74 -8.92
C LEU A 92 -6.72 -6.32 -9.44
N GLU A 93 -5.74 -6.08 -8.57
CA GLU A 93 -4.36 -5.77 -8.96
C GLU A 93 -3.80 -6.89 -9.85
N LYS A 94 -3.96 -8.15 -9.43
CA LYS A 94 -3.46 -9.31 -10.17
C LYS A 94 -4.18 -9.49 -11.53
N THR A 95 -5.48 -9.22 -11.58
CA THR A 95 -6.30 -9.43 -12.79
C THR A 95 -6.08 -8.33 -13.83
N PHE A 96 -5.96 -7.08 -13.38
CA PHE A 96 -5.88 -5.90 -14.27
C PHE A 96 -4.45 -5.38 -14.44
N GLY A 97 -3.46 -5.95 -13.75
CA GLY A 97 -2.05 -5.60 -13.91
C GLY A 97 -1.68 -4.18 -13.45
N PHE A 98 -2.43 -3.61 -12.49
CA PHE A 98 -2.06 -2.33 -11.88
C PHE A 98 -1.50 -2.53 -10.47
N THR A 99 -0.72 -1.57 -9.98
CA THR A 99 -0.15 -1.61 -8.63
C THR A 99 -0.74 -0.49 -7.79
N SER A 100 -1.34 -0.83 -6.65
CA SER A 100 -1.91 0.16 -5.72
C SER A 100 -0.81 0.86 -4.90
N ASN A 101 -1.16 2.00 -4.32
CA ASN A 101 -0.27 2.70 -3.39
C ASN A 101 0.08 1.85 -2.16
N VAL A 102 -0.82 0.96 -1.71
CA VAL A 102 -0.57 0.06 -0.58
C VAL A 102 0.57 -0.90 -0.91
N THR A 103 0.50 -1.56 -2.07
CA THR A 103 1.55 -2.46 -2.54
C THR A 103 2.88 -1.74 -2.72
N LEU A 104 2.88 -0.51 -3.28
CA LEU A 104 4.10 0.29 -3.41
C LEU A 104 4.71 0.66 -2.05
N VAL A 105 3.89 0.99 -1.04
CA VAL A 105 4.37 1.27 0.32
C VAL A 105 4.96 0.02 0.96
N GLU A 106 4.33 -1.15 0.78
CA GLU A 106 4.84 -2.43 1.27
C GLU A 106 6.18 -2.79 0.62
N LEU A 107 6.29 -2.62 -0.69
CA LEU A 107 7.55 -2.82 -1.42
C LEU A 107 8.65 -1.85 -0.96
N SER A 108 8.29 -0.62 -0.56
CA SER A 108 9.24 0.38 -0.06
C SER A 108 9.65 0.16 1.41
N ASN A 109 9.12 -0.87 2.08
CA ASN A 109 9.51 -1.20 3.44
C ASN A 109 10.91 -1.83 3.44
N ILE A 110 11.85 -1.20 4.14
CA ILE A 110 13.25 -1.68 4.25
C ILE A 110 13.39 -3.05 4.91
N ASN A 111 12.36 -3.49 5.65
CA ASN A 111 12.30 -4.83 6.22
C ASN A 111 11.78 -5.89 5.23
N ASN A 112 11.45 -5.51 4.01
CA ASN A 112 11.14 -6.45 2.94
C ASN A 112 12.35 -7.35 2.70
N ASP A 113 12.12 -8.64 2.48
CA ASP A 113 13.18 -9.65 2.37
C ASP A 113 14.25 -9.31 1.31
N LEU A 114 13.82 -8.75 0.16
CA LEU A 114 14.73 -8.39 -0.92
C LEU A 114 15.58 -7.17 -0.56
N LEU A 115 15.00 -6.12 0.02
CA LEU A 115 15.74 -4.92 0.46
C LEU A 115 16.64 -5.22 1.66
N ARG A 116 16.20 -6.09 2.57
CA ARG A 116 17.04 -6.57 3.68
C ARG A 116 18.26 -7.33 3.15
N ARG A 117 18.06 -8.29 2.23
CA ARG A 117 19.15 -9.01 1.57
C ARG A 117 20.10 -8.05 0.84
N MET A 118 19.55 -7.03 0.16
CA MET A 118 20.35 -5.99 -0.49
C MET A 118 21.22 -5.22 0.51
N SER A 119 20.67 -4.86 1.68
CA SER A 119 21.41 -4.15 2.74
C SER A 119 22.55 -4.97 3.34
N GLU A 120 22.42 -6.30 3.38
CA GLU A 120 23.41 -7.23 3.90
C GLU A 120 24.49 -7.55 2.84
N THR A 121 24.09 -7.73 1.57
CA THR A 121 24.99 -8.17 0.49
C THR A 121 25.74 -7.03 -0.18
N VAL A 122 25.06 -5.89 -0.39
CA VAL A 122 25.58 -4.71 -1.11
C VAL A 122 25.24 -3.41 -0.35
N PRO A 123 25.80 -3.20 0.84
CA PRO A 123 25.42 -2.09 1.72
C PRO A 123 25.66 -0.71 1.07
N GLY A 124 26.71 -0.54 0.28
CA GLY A 124 27.00 0.71 -0.43
C GLY A 124 25.91 1.02 -1.47
N THR A 125 25.51 0.04 -2.27
CA THR A 125 24.42 0.17 -3.25
C THR A 125 23.09 0.43 -2.52
N PHE A 126 22.81 -0.25 -1.41
CA PHE A 126 21.60 -0.02 -0.64
C PHE A 126 21.50 1.42 -0.13
N GLN A 127 22.58 1.95 0.44
CA GLN A 127 22.62 3.35 0.89
C GLN A 127 22.45 4.34 -0.26
N HIS A 128 23.09 4.08 -1.41
CA HIS A 128 22.89 4.86 -2.62
C HIS A 128 21.43 4.86 -3.07
N SER A 129 20.81 3.68 -3.19
CA SER A 129 19.41 3.54 -3.60
C SER A 129 18.45 4.24 -2.64
N MET A 130 18.69 4.22 -1.33
CA MET A 130 17.92 4.96 -0.35
C MET A 130 17.99 6.47 -0.54
N GLN A 131 19.18 7.01 -0.81
CA GLN A 131 19.35 8.44 -1.06
C GLN A 131 18.67 8.88 -2.36
N VAL A 132 18.87 8.11 -3.44
CA VAL A 132 18.22 8.35 -4.73
C VAL A 132 16.71 8.29 -4.59
N ALA A 133 16.16 7.29 -3.87
CA ALA A 133 14.73 7.15 -3.64
C ALA A 133 14.12 8.34 -2.89
N ASN A 134 14.82 8.86 -1.88
CA ASN A 134 14.36 10.04 -1.13
C ASN A 134 14.34 11.30 -2.00
N LEU A 135 15.43 11.55 -2.74
CA LEU A 135 15.55 12.72 -3.61
C LEU A 135 14.55 12.67 -4.78
N ALA A 136 14.42 11.49 -5.40
CA ALA A 136 13.51 11.30 -6.53
C ALA A 136 12.03 11.42 -6.09
N ALA A 137 11.67 10.90 -4.90
CA ALA A 137 10.33 11.05 -4.36
C ALA A 137 9.99 12.52 -4.08
N GLU A 138 10.92 13.29 -3.52
CA GLU A 138 10.74 14.72 -3.26
C GLU A 138 10.60 15.50 -4.56
N ALA A 139 11.40 15.21 -5.57
CA ALA A 139 11.28 15.79 -6.90
C ALA A 139 9.91 15.47 -7.54
N ALA A 140 9.47 14.21 -7.41
CA ALA A 140 8.18 13.76 -7.93
C ALA A 140 6.99 14.52 -7.28
N ILE A 141 7.05 14.79 -5.98
CA ILE A 141 6.03 15.59 -5.27
C ILE A 141 5.95 17.00 -5.89
N ARG A 142 7.09 17.65 -6.12
CA ARG A 142 7.14 19.02 -6.64
C ARG A 142 6.57 19.18 -8.05
N ILE A 143 6.65 18.13 -8.87
CA ILE A 143 6.11 18.11 -10.24
C ILE A 143 4.73 17.44 -10.34
N GLY A 144 4.11 17.06 -9.21
CA GLY A 144 2.80 16.40 -9.18
C GLY A 144 2.81 14.96 -9.72
N ALA A 145 3.98 14.29 -9.75
CA ALA A 145 4.10 12.90 -10.18
C ALA A 145 3.79 11.91 -9.03
N LYS A 146 3.68 10.62 -9.35
CA LYS A 146 3.41 9.55 -8.37
C LYS A 146 4.66 9.25 -7.54
N SER A 147 4.88 10.02 -6.46
CA SER A 147 6.07 9.96 -5.62
C SER A 147 6.36 8.58 -5.07
N GLN A 148 5.34 7.83 -4.65
CA GLN A 148 5.52 6.48 -4.11
C GLN A 148 6.02 5.48 -5.18
N LEU A 149 5.53 5.57 -6.41
CA LEU A 149 6.01 4.75 -7.52
C LEU A 149 7.48 5.06 -7.84
N VAL A 150 7.82 6.35 -7.91
CA VAL A 150 9.20 6.82 -8.16
C VAL A 150 10.13 6.35 -7.05
N ARG A 151 9.71 6.49 -5.78
CA ARG A 151 10.46 6.02 -4.63
C ARG A 151 10.74 4.51 -4.69
N THR A 152 9.69 3.72 -4.93
CA THR A 152 9.80 2.26 -5.01
C THR A 152 10.74 1.86 -6.15
N GLY A 153 10.54 2.40 -7.35
CA GLY A 153 11.43 2.13 -8.48
C GLY A 153 12.89 2.46 -8.19
N ALA A 154 13.15 3.61 -7.54
CA ALA A 154 14.50 4.01 -7.16
C ALA A 154 15.13 3.12 -6.07
N LEU A 155 14.34 2.51 -5.17
CA LEU A 155 14.87 1.54 -4.20
C LEU A 155 15.38 0.27 -4.86
N TYR A 156 14.73 -0.17 -5.93
CA TYR A 156 15.02 -1.46 -6.58
C TYR A 156 15.87 -1.36 -7.84
N HIS A 157 16.19 -0.14 -8.34
CA HIS A 157 16.82 0.01 -9.66
C HIS A 157 18.16 -0.74 -9.80
N ASP A 158 18.87 -0.93 -8.71
CA ASP A 158 20.22 -1.50 -8.65
C ASP A 158 20.31 -2.86 -7.92
N ILE A 159 19.16 -3.54 -7.68
CA ILE A 159 19.14 -4.84 -6.95
C ILE A 159 19.99 -5.91 -7.59
N GLY A 160 20.17 -5.88 -8.90
CA GLY A 160 20.99 -6.86 -9.64
C GLY A 160 22.48 -6.80 -9.30
N LYS A 161 22.96 -5.72 -8.68
CA LYS A 161 24.34 -5.63 -8.19
C LYS A 161 24.64 -6.66 -7.09
N MET A 162 23.60 -7.25 -6.48
CA MET A 162 23.75 -8.35 -5.52
C MET A 162 24.38 -9.62 -6.13
N GLU A 163 24.28 -9.83 -7.44
CA GLU A 163 24.85 -11.01 -8.08
C GLU A 163 26.38 -10.91 -8.18
N ASN A 164 26.93 -9.70 -8.35
CA ASN A 164 28.36 -9.47 -8.49
C ASN A 164 28.85 -8.25 -7.67
N PRO A 165 28.74 -8.27 -6.34
CA PRO A 165 28.98 -7.10 -5.48
C PRO A 165 30.34 -6.44 -5.65
N ALA A 166 31.40 -7.27 -5.76
CA ALA A 166 32.78 -6.79 -5.81
C ALA A 166 33.14 -5.96 -7.06
N PHE A 167 32.31 -6.05 -8.11
CA PHE A 167 32.51 -5.28 -9.34
C PHE A 167 32.03 -3.83 -9.25
N PHE A 168 31.27 -3.48 -8.19
CA PHE A 168 30.75 -2.13 -7.99
C PHE A 168 31.54 -1.42 -6.90
N THR A 169 32.08 -0.25 -7.24
CA THR A 169 33.07 0.50 -6.41
C THR A 169 32.55 0.79 -5.02
N GLU A 170 31.28 1.08 -4.86
CA GLU A 170 30.62 1.36 -3.59
C GLU A 170 30.57 0.15 -2.64
N ASN A 171 30.81 -1.06 -3.15
CA ASN A 171 30.80 -2.31 -2.37
C ASN A 171 32.19 -2.99 -2.31
N GLN A 172 33.22 -2.40 -2.93
CA GLN A 172 34.56 -3.00 -2.97
C GLN A 172 35.27 -2.89 -1.62
N SER A 173 35.90 -3.98 -1.21
CA SER A 173 36.74 -4.07 -0.01
C SER A 173 38.23 -4.32 -0.39
N GLY A 174 38.86 -3.35 -1.03
CA GLY A 174 40.29 -3.31 -1.27
C GLY A 174 40.80 -3.92 -2.59
N VAL A 175 40.19 -4.94 -3.17
CA VAL A 175 40.60 -5.53 -4.46
C VAL A 175 39.61 -5.17 -5.55
N ASN A 176 40.07 -4.54 -6.60
CA ASN A 176 39.27 -4.25 -7.81
C ASN A 176 39.35 -5.39 -8.81
N PRO A 177 38.29 -6.22 -8.98
CA PRO A 177 38.30 -7.37 -9.88
C PRO A 177 38.37 -6.97 -11.37
N HIS A 178 38.04 -5.74 -11.74
CA HIS A 178 38.14 -5.23 -13.10
C HIS A 178 39.55 -5.18 -13.64
N LYS A 179 40.59 -5.16 -12.76
CA LYS A 179 41.98 -5.11 -13.16
C LYS A 179 42.43 -6.31 -13.98
N ASN A 180 41.75 -7.45 -13.85
CA ASN A 180 42.07 -8.71 -14.51
C ASN A 180 41.17 -9.01 -15.73
N LEU A 181 40.30 -8.07 -16.12
CA LEU A 181 39.38 -8.21 -17.23
C LEU A 181 39.70 -7.27 -18.38
N SER A 182 39.29 -7.65 -19.61
CA SER A 182 39.26 -6.70 -20.71
C SER A 182 38.17 -5.64 -20.47
N TYR A 183 38.26 -4.51 -21.18
CA TYR A 183 37.26 -3.44 -21.08
C TYR A 183 35.86 -3.93 -21.46
N GLU A 184 35.76 -4.81 -22.48
CA GLU A 184 34.51 -5.40 -22.92
C GLU A 184 33.89 -6.33 -21.84
N GLN A 185 34.72 -7.20 -21.26
CA GLN A 185 34.28 -8.08 -20.16
C GLN A 185 33.85 -7.28 -18.94
N SER A 186 34.60 -6.25 -18.59
CA SER A 186 34.27 -5.34 -17.50
C SER A 186 32.93 -4.64 -17.74
N ALA A 187 32.72 -4.12 -18.95
CA ALA A 187 31.45 -3.47 -19.32
C ALA A 187 30.28 -4.45 -19.29
N GLN A 188 30.46 -5.70 -19.76
CA GLN A 188 29.40 -6.72 -19.70
C GLN A 188 28.98 -7.02 -18.27
N VAL A 189 29.93 -7.17 -17.34
CA VAL A 189 29.61 -7.41 -15.92
C VAL A 189 28.81 -6.23 -15.31
N VAL A 190 29.23 -5.00 -15.65
CA VAL A 190 28.51 -3.82 -15.14
C VAL A 190 27.11 -3.75 -15.72
N ILE A 191 26.93 -3.98 -17.03
CA ILE A 191 25.62 -3.89 -17.70
C ILE A 191 24.68 -5.04 -17.26
N SER A 192 25.24 -6.23 -16.96
CA SER A 192 24.44 -7.41 -16.59
C SER A 192 23.58 -7.20 -15.36
N HIS A 193 23.92 -6.23 -14.47
CA HIS A 193 23.12 -5.98 -13.28
C HIS A 193 21.66 -5.63 -13.59
N VAL A 194 21.38 -5.04 -14.77
CA VAL A 194 20.01 -4.71 -15.18
C VAL A 194 19.20 -5.98 -15.41
N THR A 195 19.75 -6.92 -16.20
CA THR A 195 19.09 -8.20 -16.49
C THR A 195 19.00 -9.10 -15.26
N ASP A 196 20.01 -9.07 -14.41
CA ASP A 196 20.04 -9.83 -13.16
C ASP A 196 19.06 -9.25 -12.14
N GLY A 197 18.92 -7.92 -12.10
CA GLY A 197 17.91 -7.23 -11.32
C GLY A 197 16.48 -7.61 -11.72
N LEU A 198 16.20 -7.67 -13.02
CA LEU A 198 14.89 -8.12 -13.52
C LEU A 198 14.60 -9.57 -13.08
N LYS A 199 15.55 -10.50 -13.22
CA LYS A 199 15.39 -11.89 -12.76
C LYS A 199 15.15 -12.00 -11.25
N LEU A 200 15.81 -11.15 -10.46
CA LEU A 200 15.60 -11.09 -9.01
C LEU A 200 14.20 -10.54 -8.67
N ALA A 201 13.75 -9.51 -9.38
CA ALA A 201 12.43 -8.93 -9.18
C ALA A 201 11.29 -9.90 -9.56
N ASP A 202 11.45 -10.64 -10.67
CA ASP A 202 10.46 -11.63 -11.13
C ASP A 202 10.32 -12.83 -10.17
N LYS A 203 11.34 -13.11 -9.39
CA LYS A 203 11.40 -14.25 -8.46
C LYS A 203 10.76 -13.95 -7.10
N HIS A 204 10.59 -12.67 -6.77
CA HIS A 204 10.08 -12.17 -5.49
C HIS A 204 8.77 -11.41 -5.64
#